data_0c9655ccf43d092736b1e85fb52f83ea
#
_entry.id   0c9655ccf43d092736b1e85fb52f83ea
#
_cell.length_a   1.000
_cell.length_b   1.000
_cell.length_c   1.000
_cell.angle_alpha   90.00
_cell.angle_beta   90.00
_cell.angle_gamma   90.00
#
_symmetry.space_group_name_H-M   'P 1'
#
loop_
_entity.id
_entity.type
_entity.pdbx_description
1 polymer ?
#
loop_
_entity_poly.entity_id
_entity_poly.type
_entity_poly.pdbx_seq_one_letter_code
_entity_poly.pdbx_strand_id
1 'polypeptide(L)'
;MSYENSWIYNNEPFESDAIGNYFGFVYCITNKSNQRQYIGRKYFWSFRTPPGKKRKVKQESDWKKYYGSCPELKEDIKRYGKEFFSRVILSLHEKKGDCNFEETKQLFLNNVLSEALDNGAPAYYNSNILGRYMRKDYGNFGKDPASDPRLGS
;
A
#
# COMPACT_ATOMS: atom_id res chain seq x y z
N MET A 1 22.03 -10.86 3.45
CA MET A 1 21.04 -11.42 4.39
C MET A 1 19.67 -10.78 4.21
N SER A 2 18.64 -11.59 4.20
CA SER A 2 17.28 -11.06 4.07
C SER A 2 16.79 -10.57 5.43
N TYR A 3 15.89 -9.60 5.38
CA TYR A 3 15.18 -9.08 6.54
C TYR A 3 13.83 -9.80 6.67
N GLU A 4 13.15 -9.59 7.79
CA GLU A 4 11.90 -10.27 8.07
C GLU A 4 10.83 -9.99 7.01
N ASN A 5 10.24 -11.05 6.45
CA ASN A 5 9.17 -10.98 5.45
C ASN A 5 9.51 -10.01 4.31
N SER A 6 10.61 -10.29 3.63
CA SER A 6 11.18 -9.42 2.61
C SER A 6 10.19 -8.98 1.54
N TRP A 7 10.38 -7.75 1.03
CA TRP A 7 9.74 -7.33 -0.21
C TRP A 7 10.25 -8.20 -1.35
N ILE A 8 9.35 -8.61 -2.24
CA ILE A 8 9.69 -9.46 -3.39
C ILE A 8 9.58 -8.66 -4.66
N TYR A 9 10.60 -8.73 -5.49
CA TYR A 9 10.60 -8.13 -6.81
C TYR A 9 11.11 -9.15 -7.82
N ASN A 10 10.33 -9.41 -8.88
CA ASN A 10 10.64 -10.43 -9.88
C ASN A 10 10.96 -11.78 -9.22
N ASN A 11 10.14 -12.17 -8.24
CA ASN A 11 10.22 -13.45 -7.53
C ASN A 11 11.45 -13.60 -6.63
N GLU A 12 12.16 -12.51 -6.33
CA GLU A 12 13.34 -12.55 -5.47
C GLU A 12 13.24 -11.51 -4.36
N PRO A 13 13.83 -11.78 -3.18
CA PRO A 13 13.91 -10.78 -2.13
C PRO A 13 14.66 -9.54 -2.60
N PHE A 14 14.12 -8.37 -2.29
CA PHE A 14 14.72 -7.09 -2.67
C PHE A 14 15.51 -6.52 -1.48
N GLU A 15 16.79 -6.28 -1.71
CA GLU A 15 17.72 -5.84 -0.67
C GLU A 15 18.21 -4.40 -0.93
N SER A 16 18.81 -3.80 0.09
CA SER A 16 19.32 -2.43 -0.01
C SER A 16 20.32 -2.23 -1.14
N ASP A 17 21.12 -3.24 -1.44
CA ASP A 17 22.14 -3.12 -2.50
C ASP A 17 21.50 -3.09 -3.90
N ALA A 18 20.24 -3.44 -4.04
CA ALA A 18 19.54 -3.39 -5.31
C ALA A 18 18.85 -2.04 -5.55
N ILE A 19 18.84 -1.13 -4.57
CA ILE A 19 18.18 0.16 -4.71
C ILE A 19 18.77 0.99 -5.86
N GLY A 20 20.11 1.00 -5.97
CA GLY A 20 20.76 1.76 -7.03
C GLY A 20 20.26 3.19 -7.09
N ASN A 21 19.83 3.62 -8.29
CA ASN A 21 19.32 4.96 -8.50
C ASN A 21 17.81 5.08 -8.32
N TYR A 22 17.14 4.02 -7.89
CA TYR A 22 15.69 4.09 -7.68
C TYR A 22 15.36 4.97 -6.48
N PHE A 23 14.33 5.79 -6.65
CA PHE A 23 13.83 6.67 -5.60
C PHE A 23 12.75 6.01 -4.77
N GLY A 24 11.89 5.25 -5.42
CA GLY A 24 10.76 4.62 -4.75
C GLY A 24 10.17 3.48 -5.56
N PHE A 25 9.13 2.89 -5.00
CA PHE A 25 8.47 1.75 -5.63
C PHE A 25 6.97 1.78 -5.39
N VAL A 26 6.25 1.17 -6.32
CA VAL A 26 4.81 0.90 -6.19
C VAL A 26 4.68 -0.57 -5.80
N TYR A 27 3.79 -0.86 -4.87
CA TYR A 27 3.72 -2.19 -4.28
C TYR A 27 2.29 -2.67 -4.11
N CYS A 28 2.17 -3.98 -3.90
CA CYS A 28 0.92 -4.61 -3.52
C CYS A 28 1.17 -5.49 -2.30
N ILE A 29 0.39 -5.29 -1.26
CA ILE A 29 0.41 -6.14 -0.06
C ILE A 29 -0.85 -6.98 -0.09
N THR A 30 -0.71 -8.30 0.10
CA THR A 30 -1.84 -9.22 0.08
C THR A 30 -1.95 -9.94 1.41
N ASN A 31 -3.14 -9.90 2.01
CA ASN A 31 -3.46 -10.72 3.17
C ASN A 31 -3.84 -12.11 2.65
N LYS A 32 -2.95 -13.07 2.86
CA LYS A 32 -3.16 -14.44 2.34
C LYS A 32 -4.32 -15.17 3.02
N SER A 33 -4.76 -14.69 4.17
CA SER A 33 -5.88 -15.30 4.89
C SER A 33 -7.22 -15.01 4.25
N ASN A 34 -7.39 -13.81 3.68
CA ASN A 34 -8.68 -13.40 3.10
C ASN A 34 -8.58 -12.87 1.67
N GLN A 35 -7.38 -12.84 1.10
CA GLN A 35 -7.11 -12.39 -0.27
C GLN A 35 -7.33 -10.89 -0.49
N ARG A 36 -7.52 -10.10 0.56
CA ARG A 36 -7.63 -8.65 0.42
C ARG A 36 -6.26 -8.05 0.17
N GLN A 37 -6.22 -7.00 -0.62
CA GLN A 37 -4.97 -6.37 -1.07
C GLN A 37 -4.93 -4.89 -0.78
N TYR A 38 -3.73 -4.34 -0.81
CA TYR A 38 -3.49 -2.91 -0.67
C TYR A 38 -2.41 -2.49 -1.65
N ILE A 39 -2.68 -1.49 -2.48
CA ILE A 39 -1.72 -0.93 -3.41
C ILE A 39 -1.28 0.42 -2.89
N GLY A 40 0.02 0.67 -2.88
CA GLY A 40 0.57 1.93 -2.41
C GLY A 40 1.93 2.20 -3.00
N ARG A 41 2.56 3.24 -2.51
CA ARG A 41 3.93 3.58 -2.88
C ARG A 41 4.75 3.82 -1.63
N LYS A 42 6.06 3.64 -1.77
CA LYS A 42 7.01 3.93 -0.70
C LYS A 42 8.31 4.42 -1.32
N TYR A 43 8.91 5.41 -0.70
CA TYR A 43 10.23 5.90 -1.13
C TYR A 43 11.31 5.19 -0.35
N PHE A 44 12.41 4.87 -1.03
CA PHE A 44 13.57 4.28 -0.39
C PHE A 44 14.30 5.27 0.49
N TRP A 45 14.19 6.56 0.17
CA TRP A 45 14.97 7.61 0.81
C TRP A 45 14.07 8.59 1.53
N SER A 46 14.55 9.06 2.67
CA SER A 46 13.92 10.15 3.39
C SER A 46 14.94 11.28 3.54
N PHE A 47 14.40 12.50 3.61
CA PHE A 47 15.21 13.70 3.76
C PHE A 47 14.71 14.42 5.00
N ARG A 48 15.54 14.49 6.01
CA ARG A 48 15.17 15.14 7.27
C ARG A 48 16.36 15.89 7.84
N THR A 49 16.04 16.95 8.58
CA THR A 49 17.05 17.75 9.25
C THR A 49 17.32 17.10 10.62
N PRO A 50 18.54 16.60 10.86
CA PRO A 50 18.87 16.04 12.18
C PRO A 50 18.82 17.13 13.25
N PRO A 51 18.60 16.76 14.52
CA PRO A 51 18.63 17.73 15.62
C PRO A 51 19.93 18.51 15.64
N GLY A 52 19.83 19.84 15.77
CA GLY A 52 21.01 20.71 15.82
C GLY A 52 21.64 21.02 14.48
N LYS A 53 21.08 20.52 13.37
CA LYS A 53 21.61 20.77 12.04
C LYS A 53 20.63 21.67 11.26
N LYS A 54 21.16 22.37 10.26
CA LYS A 54 20.35 23.27 9.44
C LYS A 54 19.96 22.68 8.08
N ARG A 55 20.66 21.63 7.64
CA ARG A 55 20.45 21.02 6.34
C ARG A 55 19.78 19.66 6.45
N LYS A 56 18.95 19.35 5.46
CA LYS A 56 18.35 18.01 5.35
C LYS A 56 19.43 17.01 4.97
N VAL A 57 19.33 15.82 5.54
CA VAL A 57 20.25 14.72 5.25
C VAL A 57 19.45 13.60 4.59
N LYS A 58 19.97 13.07 3.50
CA LYS A 58 19.40 11.90 2.82
C LYS A 58 19.74 10.66 3.62
N GLN A 59 18.74 9.86 3.93
CA GLN A 59 18.96 8.59 4.62
C GLN A 59 17.97 7.56 4.13
N GLU A 60 18.31 6.30 4.26
CA GLU A 60 17.43 5.21 3.89
C GLU A 60 16.19 5.26 4.79
N SER A 61 14.99 5.13 4.18
CA SER A 61 13.74 5.16 4.92
C SER A 61 13.50 3.82 5.62
N ASP A 62 12.38 3.69 6.29
CA ASP A 62 11.96 2.45 6.97
C ASP A 62 11.29 1.45 6.01
N TRP A 63 11.59 1.51 4.72
CA TRP A 63 10.91 0.71 3.70
C TRP A 63 10.92 -0.78 3.98
N LYS A 64 12.00 -1.30 4.59
CA LYS A 64 12.09 -2.74 4.89
C LYS A 64 11.05 -3.20 5.88
N LYS A 65 10.65 -2.32 6.80
CA LYS A 65 9.66 -2.62 7.85
C LYS A 65 8.26 -2.12 7.50
N TYR A 66 8.11 -1.48 6.36
CA TYR A 66 6.89 -0.78 6.00
C TYR A 66 5.81 -1.73 5.48
N TYR A 67 4.61 -1.62 6.02
CA TYR A 67 3.44 -2.41 5.63
C TYR A 67 2.26 -1.52 5.24
N GLY A 68 2.52 -0.35 4.67
CA GLY A 68 1.47 0.57 4.27
C GLY A 68 1.04 1.50 5.39
N SER A 69 0.21 2.48 5.03
CA SER A 69 -0.25 3.50 5.98
C SER A 69 -1.73 3.36 6.32
N CYS A 70 -2.42 2.39 5.74
CA CYS A 70 -3.86 2.22 5.94
C CYS A 70 -4.13 1.65 7.34
N PRO A 71 -4.98 2.32 8.14
CA PRO A 71 -5.29 1.84 9.48
C PRO A 71 -5.92 0.45 9.52
N GLU A 72 -6.84 0.16 8.60
CA GLU A 72 -7.49 -1.14 8.52
C GLU A 72 -6.48 -2.27 8.22
N LEU A 73 -5.55 -2.00 7.31
CA LEU A 73 -4.50 -2.95 6.98
C LEU A 73 -3.59 -3.19 8.19
N LYS A 74 -3.19 -2.12 8.87
CA LYS A 74 -2.34 -2.23 10.06
C LYS A 74 -3.02 -3.06 11.16
N GLU A 75 -4.32 -2.89 11.32
CA GLU A 75 -5.09 -3.65 12.29
C GLU A 75 -5.12 -5.13 11.97
N ASP A 76 -5.32 -5.46 10.69
CA ASP A 76 -5.30 -6.84 10.25
C ASP A 76 -3.91 -7.49 10.39
N ILE A 77 -2.85 -6.71 10.16
CA ILE A 77 -1.49 -7.21 10.37
C ILE A 77 -1.29 -7.59 11.83
N LYS A 78 -1.80 -6.79 12.75
CA LYS A 78 -1.75 -7.12 14.19
C LYS A 78 -2.57 -8.37 14.50
N ARG A 79 -3.73 -8.51 13.87
CA ARG A 79 -4.65 -9.62 14.13
C ARG A 79 -4.13 -10.94 13.60
N TYR A 80 -3.63 -10.96 12.37
CA TYR A 80 -3.24 -12.21 11.68
C TYR A 80 -1.76 -12.52 11.79
N GLY A 81 -0.91 -11.51 11.93
CA GLY A 81 0.54 -11.67 11.94
C GLY A 81 1.17 -11.33 10.60
N LYS A 82 2.37 -10.78 10.64
CA LYS A 82 3.09 -10.33 9.45
C LYS A 82 3.33 -11.44 8.44
N GLU A 83 3.51 -12.67 8.91
CA GLU A 83 3.81 -13.82 8.05
C GLU A 83 2.66 -14.14 7.10
N PHE A 84 1.45 -13.68 7.38
CA PHE A 84 0.30 -13.90 6.51
C PHE A 84 0.17 -12.86 5.41
N PHE A 85 1.07 -11.86 5.39
CA PHE A 85 1.02 -10.79 4.40
C PHE A 85 2.20 -10.88 3.46
N SER A 86 1.93 -10.98 2.15
CA SER A 86 2.98 -10.91 1.15
C SER A 86 3.17 -9.45 0.74
N ARG A 87 4.41 -9.07 0.49
CA ARG A 87 4.75 -7.73 0.06
C ARG A 87 5.49 -7.82 -1.27
N VAL A 88 4.86 -7.35 -2.32
CA VAL A 88 5.40 -7.45 -3.68
C VAL A 88 5.62 -6.07 -4.27
N ILE A 89 6.81 -5.84 -4.82
CA ILE A 89 7.11 -4.62 -5.55
C ILE A 89 6.61 -4.80 -6.97
N LEU A 90 5.72 -3.92 -7.40
CA LEU A 90 5.16 -3.95 -8.75
C LEU A 90 6.05 -3.24 -9.74
N SER A 91 6.66 -2.13 -9.33
CA SER A 91 7.52 -1.33 -10.21
C SER A 91 8.47 -0.47 -9.40
N LEU A 92 9.64 -0.21 -9.99
CA LEU A 92 10.68 0.63 -9.39
C LEU A 92 10.80 1.90 -10.22
N HIS A 93 11.04 3.03 -9.57
CA HIS A 93 11.07 4.33 -10.23
C HIS A 93 12.21 5.20 -9.73
N GLU A 94 12.92 5.84 -10.66
CA GLU A 94 14.02 6.74 -10.32
C GLU A 94 13.53 8.12 -9.93
N LYS A 95 12.31 8.49 -10.35
CA LYS A 95 11.75 9.83 -10.10
C LYS A 95 10.50 9.74 -9.24
N LYS A 96 10.39 10.67 -8.29
CA LYS A 96 9.25 10.75 -7.38
C LYS A 96 7.93 10.89 -8.16
N GLY A 97 7.90 11.78 -9.16
CA GLY A 97 6.70 12.00 -9.95
C GLY A 97 6.23 10.77 -10.69
N ASP A 98 7.15 10.01 -11.25
CA ASP A 98 6.83 8.78 -11.97
C ASP A 98 6.30 7.71 -11.03
N CYS A 99 6.86 7.63 -9.82
CA CYS A 99 6.40 6.71 -8.79
C CYS A 99 4.97 7.04 -8.41
N ASN A 100 4.69 8.31 -8.15
CA ASN A 100 3.35 8.76 -7.78
C ASN A 100 2.34 8.53 -8.90
N PHE A 101 2.75 8.77 -10.14
CA PHE A 101 1.89 8.54 -11.30
C PHE A 101 1.54 7.06 -11.44
N GLU A 102 2.54 6.18 -11.34
CA GLU A 102 2.32 4.74 -11.49
C GLU A 102 1.42 4.22 -10.38
N GLU A 103 1.59 4.68 -9.15
CA GLU A 103 0.69 4.29 -8.06
C GLU A 103 -0.75 4.66 -8.40
N THR A 104 -0.98 5.92 -8.79
CA THR A 104 -2.33 6.40 -9.12
C THR A 104 -2.94 5.59 -10.25
N LYS A 105 -2.14 5.32 -11.28
CA LYS A 105 -2.56 4.51 -12.41
C LYS A 105 -2.99 3.10 -11.97
N GLN A 106 -2.19 2.46 -11.12
CA GLN A 106 -2.51 1.12 -10.63
C GLN A 106 -3.78 1.12 -9.79
N LEU A 107 -4.02 2.16 -9.01
CA LEU A 107 -5.22 2.26 -8.20
C LEU A 107 -6.48 2.31 -9.09
N PHE A 108 -6.43 3.06 -10.18
CA PHE A 108 -7.56 3.11 -11.12
C PHE A 108 -7.69 1.83 -11.93
N LEU A 109 -6.60 1.30 -12.45
CA LEU A 109 -6.63 0.09 -13.29
C LEU A 109 -7.18 -1.11 -12.54
N ASN A 110 -6.93 -1.21 -11.26
CA ASN A 110 -7.37 -2.33 -10.45
C ASN A 110 -8.73 -2.09 -9.80
N ASN A 111 -9.35 -0.94 -10.05
CA ASN A 111 -10.66 -0.60 -9.49
C ASN A 111 -10.70 -0.78 -7.98
N VAL A 112 -9.67 -0.29 -7.29
CA VAL A 112 -9.49 -0.56 -5.86
C VAL A 112 -10.65 -0.05 -5.00
N LEU A 113 -11.39 0.95 -5.49
CA LEU A 113 -12.51 1.52 -4.74
C LEU A 113 -13.82 0.78 -4.95
N SER A 114 -13.87 -0.17 -5.88
CA SER A 114 -15.13 -0.85 -6.21
C SER A 114 -15.07 -2.37 -6.28
N GLU A 115 -13.86 -2.95 -6.38
CA GLU A 115 -13.73 -4.41 -6.45
C GLU A 115 -14.12 -5.07 -5.14
N ALA A 116 -14.83 -6.19 -5.24
CA ALA A 116 -15.25 -6.96 -4.08
C ALA A 116 -14.86 -8.43 -4.26
N LEU A 117 -14.64 -9.10 -3.13
CA LEU A 117 -14.44 -10.54 -3.09
C LEU A 117 -15.76 -11.26 -3.27
N ASP A 118 -15.71 -12.59 -3.46
CA ASP A 118 -16.92 -13.40 -3.64
C ASP A 118 -17.88 -13.28 -2.47
N ASN A 119 -17.36 -13.06 -1.27
CA ASN A 119 -18.18 -12.90 -0.06
C ASN A 119 -18.74 -11.49 0.11
N GLY A 120 -18.47 -10.58 -0.84
CA GLY A 120 -18.95 -9.20 -0.79
C GLY A 120 -18.03 -8.24 -0.05
N ALA A 121 -16.97 -8.72 0.60
CA ALA A 121 -16.02 -7.83 1.27
C ALA A 121 -15.22 -7.02 0.24
N PRO A 122 -14.79 -5.80 0.58
CA PRO A 122 -13.91 -5.05 -0.31
C PRO A 122 -12.65 -5.84 -0.62
N ALA A 123 -12.32 -5.96 -1.91
CA ALA A 123 -11.13 -6.69 -2.32
C ALA A 123 -9.85 -5.95 -1.94
N TYR A 124 -9.94 -4.64 -1.71
CA TYR A 124 -8.79 -3.80 -1.38
C TYR A 124 -9.01 -3.06 -0.07
N TYR A 125 -7.93 -2.88 0.67
CA TYR A 125 -7.93 -2.05 1.87
C TYR A 125 -7.96 -0.56 1.53
N ASN A 126 -7.65 -0.20 0.27
CA ASN A 126 -7.62 1.18 -0.17
C ASN A 126 -8.99 1.83 0.00
N SER A 127 -9.03 3.00 0.67
CA SER A 127 -10.27 3.72 0.95
C SER A 127 -10.46 4.93 0.04
N ASN A 128 -9.39 5.37 -0.63
CA ASN A 128 -9.47 6.55 -1.48
C ASN A 128 -8.36 6.54 -2.52
N ILE A 129 -8.51 7.39 -3.53
CA ILE A 129 -7.46 7.69 -4.49
C ILE A 129 -7.24 9.20 -4.43
N LEU A 130 -6.01 9.61 -4.12
CA LEU A 130 -5.60 11.02 -4.03
C LEU A 130 -6.39 11.84 -2.99
N GLY A 131 -7.06 11.18 -2.05
CA GLY A 131 -7.91 11.88 -1.10
C GLY A 131 -9.11 12.55 -1.75
N ARG A 132 -9.35 12.30 -3.03
CA ARG A 132 -10.41 12.92 -3.82
C ARG A 132 -11.54 11.97 -4.17
N TYR A 133 -11.19 10.75 -4.52
CA TYR A 133 -12.16 9.71 -4.87
C TYR A 133 -12.23 8.72 -3.73
N MET A 134 -13.42 8.49 -3.21
CA MET A 134 -13.62 7.68 -2.02
C MET A 134 -14.27 6.35 -2.36
N ARG A 135 -13.96 5.34 -1.56
CA ARG A 135 -14.62 4.05 -1.62
C ARG A 135 -16.10 4.24 -1.30
N LYS A 136 -16.96 3.72 -2.19
CA LYS A 136 -18.41 3.84 -2.01
C LYS A 136 -18.96 2.54 -1.46
N ASP A 137 -19.99 2.67 -0.62
CA ASP A 137 -20.83 1.54 -0.16
C ASP A 137 -20.10 0.46 0.64
N TYR A 138 -18.79 0.49 0.72
CA TYR A 138 -18.07 -0.51 1.48
C TYR A 138 -18.25 -0.33 2.99
N GLY A 139 -18.65 0.85 3.43
CA GLY A 139 -19.02 1.09 4.83
C GLY A 139 -20.29 0.32 5.22
N ASN A 140 -21.04 -0.13 4.22
CA ASN A 140 -22.28 -0.86 4.41
C ASN A 140 -22.15 -2.36 4.13
N PHE A 141 -20.90 -2.84 4.12
CA PHE A 141 -20.65 -4.27 3.92
C PHE A 141 -21.48 -5.08 4.92
N GLY A 142 -22.23 -6.07 4.42
CA GLY A 142 -23.09 -6.89 5.23
C GLY A 142 -24.43 -6.25 5.59
N LYS A 143 -24.70 -5.03 5.14
CA LYS A 143 -25.97 -4.33 5.35
C LYS A 143 -26.82 -4.32 4.10
N ASP A 144 -28.14 -4.22 4.29
CA ASP A 144 -29.08 -4.05 3.20
C ASP A 144 -28.84 -2.67 2.58
N PRO A 145 -28.54 -2.57 1.27
CA PRO A 145 -28.35 -1.26 0.62
C PRO A 145 -29.55 -0.33 0.78
N ALA A 146 -30.75 -0.87 0.88
CA ALA A 146 -31.96 -0.06 1.04
C ALA A 146 -31.99 0.68 2.36
N SER A 147 -31.21 0.26 3.33
CA SER A 147 -31.15 0.93 4.63
C SER A 147 -30.14 2.06 4.70
N ASP A 148 -29.37 2.27 3.63
CA ASP A 148 -28.38 3.35 3.59
C ASP A 148 -29.06 4.64 3.13
N PRO A 149 -29.09 5.69 3.99
CA PRO A 149 -29.73 6.95 3.62
C PRO A 149 -29.12 7.62 2.39
N ARG A 150 -27.87 7.29 2.05
CA ARG A 150 -27.23 7.85 0.86
C ARG A 150 -27.77 7.23 -0.44
N LEU A 151 -28.31 6.04 -0.34
CA LEU A 151 -28.87 5.31 -1.49
C LEU A 151 -30.37 5.41 -1.58
N GLY A 152 -31.03 5.80 -0.50
CA GLY A 152 -32.48 5.85 -0.42
C GLY A 152 -33.11 7.16 -0.83
N SER A 153 -32.31 8.07 -1.32
CA SER A 153 -32.83 9.39 -1.73
C SER A 153 -33.36 9.41 -3.14
#